data_01cf89996e99ba07af58b506d1dfa771
#
_entry.id   01cf89996e99ba07af58b506d1dfa771
#
_cell.length_a   1.000
_cell.length_b   1.000
_cell.length_c   1.000
_cell.angle_alpha   90.00
_cell.angle_beta   90.00
_cell.angle_gamma   90.00
#
_symmetry.space_group_name_H-M   'P 1'
#
loop_
_entity.id
_entity.type
_entity.pdbx_description
1 polymer ?
#
loop_
_entity_poly.entity_id
_entity_poly.type
_entity_poly.pdbx_seq_one_letter_code
_entity_poly.pdbx_strand_id
1 'polypeptide(L)'
;MITAIANLAKGWTKGEIAALVARNDAKYAITLRIEIVERGWQYSGASLEENKGSEQYLYGDSPHWPGLFITGRLSQTDIKKVKKTLKTLKDESATADSINKAKNEIADFQRRKVSWISRGTILSSDDLLSKLPPARKEALIFIKELVNQKIERITADILKVIEEFEPIKGESGELLLTLKFKDGSTEYYAGDVQEYREIFKSAMTRPRKRSSGERNGAARCTVCNRQALQDVFEHPPLPFFTLDKPNFVPSGDPSFGFRVFPLCPNCYLDLRLGQAFIEQNLDFSIPNSKGKGASLKFWLIPVLSNAPFVQDFLDDLNRGGVYLKNLRSLCEKMELITRRDTQTSTFESFLSFVAVFYTVDKQGHMRLISSEQGIFPKRLRQLVETKTQVDRLHPFPREHVRFGFPLLRDFIESPKTEGWYSQVAAILSSIFLDRELDSEFIWKLLAEKVREETKGKTPPENLKQIILKALAVIDYLALLGLINVHSESIRYMNTQTMGGEMVDDVRRFLDSHSKLLANGTLRAVCAVGVGVGILLEVQRKRPGRSMPFWGRLNRLEIDLDRIRTFFPQVVTKLQQYNEHDYDQLLNFLGAEEISKLDPIAKDLPMDLISLVFAVGISEGHMIFGLTKKEGSND
;
A
#
# COMPACT_ATOMS: atom_id res chain seq x y z
N MET A 1 -3.48 -5.44 -20.69
CA MET A 1 -2.54 -4.88 -19.69
C MET A 1 -1.33 -4.23 -20.37
N ILE A 2 -0.44 -4.96 -21.03
CA ILE A 2 0.84 -4.43 -21.57
C ILE A 2 0.61 -3.26 -22.53
N THR A 3 -0.30 -3.41 -23.51
CA THR A 3 -0.67 -2.34 -24.44
C THR A 3 -1.27 -1.12 -23.73
N ALA A 4 -2.04 -1.34 -22.66
CA ALA A 4 -2.60 -0.26 -21.85
C ALA A 4 -1.49 0.53 -21.15
N ILE A 5 -0.49 -0.15 -20.56
CA ILE A 5 0.68 0.50 -19.96
C ILE A 5 1.43 1.35 -21.00
N ALA A 6 1.70 0.81 -22.19
CA ALA A 6 2.38 1.54 -23.25
C ALA A 6 1.57 2.74 -23.76
N ASN A 7 0.24 2.65 -23.79
CA ASN A 7 -0.63 3.75 -24.22
C ASN A 7 -0.63 4.92 -23.23
N LEU A 8 -0.47 4.66 -21.93
CA LEU A 8 -0.34 5.73 -20.91
C LEU A 8 0.87 6.63 -21.18
N ALA A 9 1.94 6.09 -21.78
CA ALA A 9 3.12 6.86 -22.11
C ALA A 9 2.87 7.95 -23.16
N LYS A 10 1.96 7.71 -24.11
CA LYS A 10 1.69 8.62 -25.23
C LYS A 10 1.09 9.96 -24.82
N GLY A 11 0.43 10.00 -23.67
CA GLY A 11 -0.16 11.22 -23.15
C GLY A 11 0.59 11.84 -21.98
N TRP A 12 1.69 11.23 -21.53
CA TRP A 12 2.42 11.77 -20.39
C TRP A 12 3.41 12.84 -20.86
N THR A 13 3.26 14.06 -20.31
CA THR A 13 4.06 15.23 -20.70
C THR A 13 5.47 15.25 -20.10
N LYS A 14 5.77 14.38 -19.13
CA LYS A 14 7.13 14.22 -18.63
C LYS A 14 7.99 13.54 -19.69
N GLY A 15 9.15 14.11 -19.96
CA GLY A 15 10.06 13.62 -21.00
C GLY A 15 10.53 12.18 -20.77
N GLU A 16 11.07 11.56 -21.82
CA GLU A 16 11.54 10.16 -21.80
C GLU A 16 12.55 9.87 -20.68
N ILE A 17 13.33 10.85 -20.27
CA ILE A 17 14.30 10.71 -19.17
C ILE A 17 13.60 10.44 -17.83
N ALA A 18 12.45 11.07 -17.57
CA ALA A 18 11.68 10.85 -16.34
C ALA A 18 11.29 9.38 -16.12
N ALA A 19 11.10 8.64 -17.21
CA ALA A 19 10.77 7.21 -17.15
C ALA A 19 11.97 6.30 -16.93
N LEU A 20 13.14 6.79 -17.27
CA LEU A 20 14.38 6.01 -17.23
C LEU A 20 15.12 6.21 -15.91
N VAL A 21 14.83 7.31 -15.18
CA VAL A 21 15.44 7.55 -13.88
C VAL A 21 14.75 6.76 -12.77
N ALA A 22 15.52 6.31 -11.81
CA ALA A 22 15.00 5.61 -10.65
C ALA A 22 14.27 6.55 -9.69
N ARG A 23 13.25 6.04 -9.05
CA ARG A 23 12.55 6.72 -7.95
C ARG A 23 13.47 6.82 -6.74
N ASN A 24 13.50 7.99 -6.10
CA ASN A 24 14.24 8.14 -4.86
C ASN A 24 13.50 9.09 -3.91
N ASP A 25 13.54 8.74 -2.60
CA ASP A 25 12.88 9.48 -1.53
C ASP A 25 13.88 10.35 -0.73
N ALA A 26 15.13 10.43 -1.17
CA ALA A 26 16.13 11.27 -0.54
C ALA A 26 15.78 12.74 -0.72
N LYS A 27 15.73 13.51 0.37
CA LYS A 27 15.51 14.96 0.32
C LYS A 27 16.76 15.77 0.05
N TYR A 28 17.92 15.17 0.27
CA TYR A 28 19.21 15.84 0.15
C TYR A 28 20.16 15.03 -0.70
N ALA A 29 21.09 15.72 -1.34
CA ALA A 29 22.18 15.15 -2.11
C ALA A 29 23.54 15.68 -1.61
N ILE A 30 24.53 14.79 -1.55
CA ILE A 30 25.93 15.20 -1.44
C ILE A 30 26.41 15.49 -2.84
N THR A 31 26.72 16.74 -3.10
CA THR A 31 27.14 17.24 -4.40
C THR A 31 28.64 17.44 -4.43
N LEU A 32 29.33 16.70 -5.32
CA LEU A 32 30.74 16.89 -5.60
C LEU A 32 30.88 17.96 -6.67
N ARG A 33 31.57 19.03 -6.39
CA ARG A 33 31.76 20.18 -7.30
C ARG A 33 32.98 20.00 -8.15
N ILE A 34 32.80 20.12 -9.46
CA ILE A 34 33.83 20.07 -10.47
C ILE A 34 33.78 21.41 -11.22
N GLU A 35 34.86 22.18 -11.19
CA GLU A 35 34.95 23.51 -11.81
C GLU A 35 35.90 23.49 -13.01
N ILE A 36 35.56 24.25 -14.06
CA ILE A 36 36.47 24.55 -15.17
C ILE A 36 37.36 25.73 -14.75
N VAL A 37 38.66 25.50 -14.83
CA VAL A 37 39.68 26.50 -14.56
C VAL A 37 40.61 26.63 -15.79
N GLU A 38 41.45 27.66 -15.85
CA GLU A 38 42.37 27.92 -17.00
C GLU A 38 43.18 26.69 -17.48
N ARG A 39 43.46 25.73 -16.57
CA ARG A 39 44.25 24.55 -16.83
C ARG A 39 43.41 23.27 -16.99
N GLY A 40 42.11 23.38 -17.19
CA GLY A 40 41.17 22.23 -17.33
C GLY A 40 40.20 22.13 -16.18
N TRP A 41 39.80 20.92 -15.83
CA TRP A 41 38.81 20.66 -14.77
C TRP A 41 39.47 20.48 -13.42
N GLN A 42 38.85 21.02 -12.35
CA GLN A 42 39.32 20.88 -10.97
C GLN A 42 38.20 20.47 -10.02
N TYR A 43 38.53 19.61 -9.05
CA TYR A 43 37.64 19.31 -7.92
C TYR A 43 37.74 20.39 -6.84
N SER A 44 36.61 21.01 -6.48
CA SER A 44 36.54 22.10 -5.49
C SER A 44 35.95 21.69 -4.14
N GLY A 45 35.39 20.48 -4.00
CA GLY A 45 34.91 19.99 -2.71
C GLY A 45 33.52 19.31 -2.79
N ALA A 46 32.99 18.95 -1.62
CA ALA A 46 31.66 18.37 -1.47
C ALA A 46 30.77 19.28 -0.61
N SER A 47 29.48 19.33 -0.89
CA SER A 47 28.47 20.03 -0.11
C SER A 47 27.17 19.27 -0.03
N LEU A 48 26.38 19.52 1.03
CA LEU A 48 25.01 19.05 1.14
C LEU A 48 24.09 20.04 0.43
N GLU A 49 23.26 19.56 -0.47
CA GLU A 49 22.26 20.38 -1.18
C GLU A 49 20.90 19.70 -1.13
N GLU A 50 19.83 20.49 -1.29
CA GLU A 50 18.49 19.95 -1.46
C GLU A 50 18.41 19.15 -2.77
N ASN A 51 17.71 18.01 -2.73
CA ASN A 51 17.56 17.14 -3.90
C ASN A 51 16.75 17.85 -4.99
N LYS A 52 17.35 18.03 -6.16
CA LYS A 52 16.74 18.65 -7.34
C LYS A 52 15.94 17.67 -8.21
N GLY A 53 15.95 16.39 -7.86
CA GLY A 53 15.21 15.32 -8.56
C GLY A 53 16.09 14.40 -9.38
N SER A 54 15.59 13.17 -9.56
CA SER A 54 16.33 12.10 -10.24
C SER A 54 16.66 12.41 -11.70
N GLU A 55 15.83 13.21 -12.37
CA GLU A 55 16.07 13.62 -13.77
C GLU A 55 17.29 14.51 -13.92
N GLN A 56 17.46 15.46 -12.98
CA GLN A 56 18.57 16.40 -13.01
C GLN A 56 19.91 15.71 -12.72
N TYR A 57 19.86 14.63 -11.94
CA TYR A 57 21.05 13.85 -11.60
C TYR A 57 21.31 12.68 -12.54
N LEU A 58 20.38 12.36 -13.46
CA LEU A 58 20.36 11.13 -14.25
C LEU A 58 20.56 9.88 -13.38
N TYR A 59 19.80 9.83 -12.28
CA TYR A 59 19.89 8.74 -11.32
C TYR A 59 19.17 7.51 -11.85
N GLY A 60 19.92 6.48 -12.25
CA GLY A 60 19.39 5.18 -12.62
C GLY A 60 19.82 4.15 -11.58
N ASP A 61 18.90 3.69 -10.73
CA ASP A 61 19.16 2.66 -9.74
C ASP A 61 18.80 1.29 -10.32
N SER A 62 19.76 0.38 -10.29
CA SER A 62 19.53 -1.04 -10.52
C SER A 62 20.17 -1.80 -9.36
N PRO A 63 19.46 -2.72 -8.68
CA PRO A 63 20.03 -3.46 -7.57
C PRO A 63 21.28 -4.28 -7.94
N HIS A 64 21.54 -4.47 -9.23
CA HIS A 64 22.65 -5.27 -9.76
C HIS A 64 23.73 -4.45 -10.49
N TRP A 65 23.58 -3.12 -10.59
CA TRP A 65 24.47 -2.29 -11.40
C TRP A 65 25.01 -1.11 -10.59
N PRO A 66 26.31 -0.81 -10.68
CA PRO A 66 26.79 0.52 -10.33
C PRO A 66 26.05 1.52 -11.21
N GLY A 67 25.61 2.64 -10.63
CA GLY A 67 24.76 3.63 -11.29
C GLY A 67 25.18 3.90 -12.73
N LEU A 68 24.22 3.95 -13.64
CA LEU A 68 24.47 4.18 -15.07
C LEU A 68 25.24 5.46 -15.32
N PHE A 69 25.00 6.44 -14.50
CA PHE A 69 25.72 7.70 -14.47
C PHE A 69 26.33 7.92 -13.07
N ILE A 70 27.00 8.99 -12.86
CA ILE A 70 27.84 9.36 -11.74
C ILE A 70 27.08 9.53 -10.41
N THR A 71 25.77 9.25 -10.37
CA THR A 71 24.94 9.41 -9.20
C THR A 71 24.73 8.08 -8.47
N GLY A 72 24.99 8.07 -7.17
CA GLY A 72 24.79 6.91 -6.30
C GLY A 72 23.85 7.21 -5.16
N ARG A 73 23.39 6.17 -4.46
CA ARG A 73 22.53 6.26 -3.27
C ARG A 73 23.24 5.79 -2.02
N LEU A 74 23.15 6.58 -0.98
CA LEU A 74 23.57 6.25 0.37
C LEU A 74 22.34 5.95 1.20
N SER A 75 22.14 4.71 1.56
CA SER A 75 21.00 4.31 2.39
C SER A 75 21.14 4.85 3.83
N GLN A 76 20.03 4.95 4.54
CA GLN A 76 20.02 5.32 5.96
C GLN A 76 20.94 4.39 6.79
N THR A 77 21.04 3.12 6.42
CA THR A 77 21.93 2.16 7.07
C THR A 77 23.40 2.49 6.82
N ASP A 78 23.77 2.85 5.57
CA ASP A 78 25.13 3.28 5.24
C ASP A 78 25.52 4.52 6.05
N ILE A 79 24.64 5.51 6.12
CA ILE A 79 24.87 6.76 6.86
C ILE A 79 25.04 6.52 8.35
N LYS A 80 24.14 5.73 8.96
CA LYS A 80 24.24 5.36 10.38
C LYS A 80 25.52 4.60 10.68
N LYS A 81 25.91 3.68 9.80
CA LYS A 81 27.15 2.90 9.94
C LYS A 81 28.37 3.83 9.87
N VAL A 82 28.43 4.72 8.89
CA VAL A 82 29.51 5.70 8.74
C VAL A 82 29.60 6.62 9.97
N LYS A 83 28.51 7.21 10.43
CA LYS A 83 28.49 8.06 11.63
C LYS A 83 29.01 7.32 12.87
N LYS A 84 28.58 6.06 13.08
CA LYS A 84 29.07 5.22 14.18
C LYS A 84 30.57 4.98 14.07
N THR A 85 31.05 4.68 12.87
CA THR A 85 32.47 4.42 12.59
C THR A 85 33.32 5.67 12.83
N LEU A 86 32.86 6.86 12.38
CA LEU A 86 33.53 8.13 12.64
C LEU A 86 33.60 8.45 14.13
N LYS A 87 32.52 8.19 14.89
CA LYS A 87 32.52 8.34 16.34
C LYS A 87 33.57 7.46 17.01
N THR A 88 33.69 6.20 16.59
CA THR A 88 34.74 5.27 17.11
C THR A 88 36.15 5.76 16.79
N LEU A 89 36.40 6.35 15.62
CA LEU A 89 37.71 6.90 15.26
C LEU A 89 38.10 8.17 16.06
N LYS A 90 37.12 8.89 16.61
CA LYS A 90 37.31 10.09 17.44
C LYS A 90 37.36 9.80 18.95
N ASP A 91 37.02 8.57 19.33
CA ASP A 91 37.01 8.15 20.73
C ASP A 91 38.43 7.82 21.22
N GLU A 92 38.98 8.69 22.05
CA GLU A 92 40.32 8.53 22.64
C GLU A 92 40.43 7.28 23.52
N SER A 93 39.31 6.71 23.99
CA SER A 93 39.28 5.50 24.79
C SER A 93 39.15 4.20 23.94
N ALA A 94 39.05 4.33 22.61
CA ALA A 94 38.85 3.19 21.72
C ALA A 94 40.10 2.27 21.69
N THR A 95 39.86 0.96 21.72
CA THR A 95 40.93 -0.03 21.60
C THR A 95 41.55 -0.04 20.19
N ALA A 96 42.81 -0.45 20.08
CA ALA A 96 43.50 -0.56 18.80
C ALA A 96 42.73 -1.42 17.78
N ASP A 97 42.11 -2.52 18.24
CA ASP A 97 41.27 -3.38 17.39
C ASP A 97 40.01 -2.68 16.90
N SER A 98 39.37 -1.88 17.76
CA SER A 98 38.18 -1.08 17.37
C SER A 98 38.56 -0.02 16.35
N ILE A 99 39.71 0.62 16.49
CA ILE A 99 40.23 1.62 15.54
C ILE A 99 40.55 0.96 14.19
N ASN A 100 41.21 -0.18 14.18
CA ASN A 100 41.53 -0.91 12.96
C ASN A 100 40.28 -1.38 12.25
N LYS A 101 39.28 -1.89 12.98
CA LYS A 101 37.96 -2.23 12.41
C LYS A 101 37.28 -1.02 11.78
N ALA A 102 37.29 0.12 12.46
CA ALA A 102 36.71 1.35 11.95
C ALA A 102 37.42 1.84 10.66
N LYS A 103 38.76 1.79 10.60
CA LYS A 103 39.53 2.10 9.38
C LYS A 103 39.14 1.19 8.22
N ASN A 104 39.00 -0.11 8.47
CA ASN A 104 38.58 -1.09 7.45
C ASN A 104 37.15 -0.81 6.95
N GLU A 105 36.24 -0.39 7.83
CA GLU A 105 34.87 0.01 7.45
C GLU A 105 34.85 1.26 6.56
N ILE A 106 35.71 2.25 6.82
CA ILE A 106 35.86 3.42 5.94
C ILE A 106 36.45 3.03 4.59
N ALA A 107 37.48 2.18 4.57
CA ALA A 107 38.06 1.67 3.31
C ALA A 107 37.02 0.89 2.50
N ASP A 108 36.16 0.11 3.13
CA ASP A 108 35.06 -0.60 2.48
C ASP A 108 33.97 0.35 1.95
N PHE A 109 33.62 1.39 2.69
CA PHE A 109 32.73 2.45 2.21
C PHE A 109 33.32 3.16 0.99
N GLN A 110 34.58 3.55 1.05
CA GLN A 110 35.30 4.17 -0.08
C GLN A 110 35.25 3.29 -1.31
N ARG A 111 35.58 2.00 -1.16
CA ARG A 111 35.58 1.03 -2.27
C ARG A 111 34.18 0.80 -2.84
N ARG A 112 33.13 0.71 -2.02
CA ARG A 112 31.78 0.38 -2.46
C ARG A 112 30.97 1.57 -2.93
N LYS A 113 31.19 2.76 -2.35
CA LYS A 113 30.34 3.93 -2.60
C LYS A 113 31.05 5.06 -3.35
N VAL A 114 32.26 5.39 -2.97
CA VAL A 114 32.99 6.51 -3.61
C VAL A 114 33.62 6.08 -4.95
N SER A 115 34.24 4.93 -5.01
CA SER A 115 34.81 4.42 -6.26
C SER A 115 33.75 4.10 -7.33
N TRP A 116 32.47 4.04 -6.95
CA TRP A 116 31.36 3.89 -7.89
C TRP A 116 31.30 5.02 -8.92
N ILE A 117 31.67 6.22 -8.54
CA ILE A 117 31.71 7.39 -9.42
C ILE A 117 32.60 7.11 -10.64
N SER A 118 33.72 6.40 -10.46
CA SER A 118 34.63 6.05 -11.58
C SER A 118 34.25 4.77 -12.33
N ARG A 119 33.28 4.00 -11.82
CA ARG A 119 32.86 2.71 -12.39
C ARG A 119 31.50 2.74 -13.06
N GLY A 120 30.88 3.93 -13.19
CA GLY A 120 29.60 4.07 -13.88
C GLY A 120 29.65 3.44 -15.27
N THR A 121 28.56 2.78 -15.67
CA THR A 121 28.47 2.04 -16.96
C THR A 121 28.84 2.93 -18.14
N ILE A 122 28.49 4.21 -18.10
CA ILE A 122 28.83 5.16 -19.16
C ILE A 122 30.34 5.40 -19.22
N LEU A 123 30.98 5.55 -18.04
CA LEU A 123 32.43 5.79 -17.94
C LEU A 123 33.29 4.57 -18.29
N SER A 124 32.71 3.38 -18.27
CA SER A 124 33.38 2.12 -18.63
C SER A 124 33.09 1.64 -20.03
N SER A 125 32.27 2.37 -20.82
CA SER A 125 31.87 1.97 -22.19
C SER A 125 32.41 2.95 -23.22
N ASP A 126 33.44 2.53 -23.92
CA ASP A 126 34.03 3.32 -25.02
C ASP A 126 33.01 3.63 -26.13
N ASP A 127 32.09 2.69 -26.41
CA ASP A 127 31.01 2.88 -27.39
C ASP A 127 30.07 4.03 -26.99
N LEU A 128 29.71 4.13 -25.70
CA LEU A 128 28.88 5.24 -25.22
C LEU A 128 29.66 6.55 -25.18
N LEU A 129 30.90 6.53 -24.73
CA LEU A 129 31.74 7.72 -24.67
C LEU A 129 32.06 8.28 -26.07
N SER A 130 32.16 7.42 -27.11
CA SER A 130 32.41 7.84 -28.49
C SER A 130 31.26 8.67 -29.10
N LYS A 131 30.06 8.57 -28.55
CA LYS A 131 28.88 9.33 -28.99
C LYS A 131 28.84 10.77 -28.43
N LEU A 132 29.74 11.11 -27.51
CA LEU A 132 29.82 12.44 -26.94
C LEU A 132 30.69 13.38 -27.77
N PRO A 133 30.34 14.68 -27.81
CA PRO A 133 31.27 15.71 -28.26
C PRO A 133 32.59 15.66 -27.49
N PRO A 134 33.74 16.03 -28.10
CA PRO A 134 35.05 15.92 -27.46
C PRO A 134 35.12 16.55 -26.07
N ALA A 135 34.66 17.76 -25.91
CA ALA A 135 34.69 18.49 -24.61
C ALA A 135 33.89 17.77 -23.52
N ARG A 136 32.74 17.18 -23.85
CA ARG A 136 31.91 16.42 -22.88
C ARG A 136 32.54 15.07 -22.55
N LYS A 137 33.16 14.43 -23.52
CA LYS A 137 33.91 13.19 -23.32
C LYS A 137 35.11 13.43 -22.42
N GLU A 138 35.90 14.48 -22.67
CA GLU A 138 37.05 14.86 -21.84
C GLU A 138 36.66 15.13 -20.40
N ALA A 139 35.54 15.82 -20.15
CA ALA A 139 35.01 16.05 -18.81
C ALA A 139 34.74 14.74 -18.04
N LEU A 140 34.12 13.75 -18.70
CA LEU A 140 33.83 12.46 -18.07
C LEU A 140 35.10 11.62 -17.84
N ILE A 141 36.06 11.64 -18.78
CA ILE A 141 37.34 10.97 -18.60
C ILE A 141 38.11 11.60 -17.44
N PHE A 142 38.15 12.94 -17.36
CA PHE A 142 38.76 13.66 -16.26
C PHE A 142 38.15 13.27 -14.90
N ILE A 143 36.82 13.15 -14.81
CA ILE A 143 36.15 12.73 -13.57
C ILE A 143 36.60 11.32 -13.16
N LYS A 144 36.71 10.39 -14.12
CA LYS A 144 37.21 9.03 -13.86
C LYS A 144 38.62 9.04 -13.30
N GLU A 145 39.52 9.82 -13.90
CA GLU A 145 40.90 9.96 -13.47
C GLU A 145 41.00 10.68 -12.11
N LEU A 146 40.24 11.77 -11.93
CA LEU A 146 40.20 12.54 -10.70
C LEU A 146 39.75 11.69 -9.51
N VAL A 147 38.69 10.88 -9.68
CA VAL A 147 38.21 10.01 -8.60
C VAL A 147 39.26 8.97 -8.26
N ASN A 148 39.95 8.39 -9.24
CA ASN A 148 41.00 7.43 -8.99
C ASN A 148 42.23 8.04 -8.31
N GLN A 149 42.62 9.27 -8.68
CA GLN A 149 43.80 9.95 -8.13
C GLN A 149 43.54 10.59 -6.76
N LYS A 150 42.33 11.11 -6.52
CA LYS A 150 41.99 11.87 -5.31
C LYS A 150 40.90 11.23 -4.45
N ILE A 151 40.73 9.92 -4.55
CA ILE A 151 39.66 9.19 -3.90
C ILE A 151 39.66 9.39 -2.36
N GLU A 152 40.83 9.49 -1.74
CA GLU A 152 40.97 9.70 -0.31
C GLU A 152 40.41 11.08 0.11
N ARG A 153 40.78 12.13 -0.64
CA ARG A 153 40.26 13.49 -0.39
C ARG A 153 38.76 13.58 -0.59
N ILE A 154 38.25 13.02 -1.71
CA ILE A 154 36.82 12.99 -2.00
C ILE A 154 36.08 12.22 -0.90
N THR A 155 36.63 11.09 -0.46
CA THR A 155 36.06 10.32 0.66
C THR A 155 36.02 11.15 1.94
N ALA A 156 37.09 11.85 2.29
CA ALA A 156 37.14 12.70 3.49
C ALA A 156 36.08 13.80 3.44
N ASP A 157 35.92 14.46 2.29
CA ASP A 157 34.92 15.52 2.11
C ASP A 157 33.48 14.95 2.22
N ILE A 158 33.21 13.77 1.65
CA ILE A 158 31.91 13.08 1.78
C ILE A 158 31.64 12.70 3.25
N LEU A 159 32.64 12.16 3.94
CA LEU A 159 32.52 11.76 5.35
C LEU A 159 32.21 12.96 6.24
N LYS A 160 32.82 14.11 5.98
CA LYS A 160 32.53 15.36 6.70
C LYS A 160 31.07 15.76 6.52
N VAL A 161 30.56 15.76 5.29
CA VAL A 161 29.14 16.07 5.01
C VAL A 161 28.20 15.08 5.69
N ILE A 162 28.50 13.77 5.68
CA ILE A 162 27.70 12.76 6.36
C ILE A 162 27.71 12.97 7.88
N GLU A 163 28.82 13.35 8.46
CA GLU A 163 28.95 13.62 9.88
C GLU A 163 28.05 14.77 10.33
N GLU A 164 28.04 15.86 9.57
CA GLU A 164 27.24 17.06 9.83
C GLU A 164 25.75 16.89 9.50
N PHE A 165 25.38 15.89 8.70
CA PHE A 165 24.01 15.67 8.25
C PHE A 165 23.10 15.15 9.38
N GLU A 166 22.08 15.91 9.74
CA GLU A 166 21.02 15.51 10.67
C GLU A 166 19.66 15.44 9.94
N PRO A 167 19.09 14.24 9.76
CA PRO A 167 17.78 14.10 9.11
C PRO A 167 16.68 14.68 10.00
N ILE A 168 15.75 15.41 9.40
CA ILE A 168 14.57 15.93 10.09
C ILE A 168 13.68 14.74 10.50
N LYS A 169 13.10 14.81 11.69
CA LYS A 169 12.23 13.73 12.22
C LYS A 169 11.05 13.47 11.27
N GLY A 170 10.93 12.23 10.81
CA GLY A 170 9.88 11.81 9.87
C GLY A 170 10.31 11.82 8.40
N GLU A 171 11.55 12.24 8.09
CA GLU A 171 12.09 12.19 6.72
C GLU A 171 12.91 10.92 6.47
N SER A 172 13.05 10.58 5.17
CA SER A 172 14.02 9.58 4.74
C SER A 172 15.43 10.07 5.11
N GLY A 173 16.14 9.33 5.93
CA GLY A 173 17.52 9.62 6.27
C GLY A 173 18.51 9.20 5.17
N GLU A 174 18.08 9.14 3.92
CA GLU A 174 18.87 8.76 2.75
C GLU A 174 19.48 9.99 2.08
N LEU A 175 20.63 9.78 1.44
CA LEU A 175 21.32 10.81 0.66
C LEU A 175 21.61 10.30 -0.75
N LEU A 176 21.53 11.18 -1.75
CA LEU A 176 22.16 10.92 -3.04
C LEU A 176 23.59 11.44 -3.04
N LEU A 177 24.44 10.81 -3.84
CA LEU A 177 25.77 11.29 -4.16
C LEU A 177 25.81 11.61 -5.65
N THR A 178 26.08 12.86 -6.01
CA THR A 178 26.03 13.33 -7.41
C THR A 178 27.15 14.32 -7.73
N LEU A 179 27.27 14.68 -9.01
CA LEU A 179 28.20 15.68 -9.49
C LEU A 179 27.49 16.95 -9.92
N LYS A 180 28.12 18.07 -9.63
CA LYS A 180 27.75 19.40 -10.11
C LYS A 180 28.93 20.03 -10.82
N PHE A 181 28.68 20.53 -11.99
CA PHE A 181 29.66 21.17 -12.85
C PHE A 181 29.51 22.67 -12.73
N LYS A 182 30.64 23.39 -12.75
CA LYS A 182 30.66 24.84 -12.77
C LYS A 182 31.57 25.32 -13.90
N ASP A 183 31.00 26.15 -14.76
CA ASP A 183 31.69 26.80 -15.89
C ASP A 183 31.48 28.31 -15.76
N GLY A 184 32.54 29.00 -15.34
CA GLY A 184 32.46 30.42 -14.99
C GLY A 184 31.41 30.69 -13.89
N SER A 185 30.34 31.40 -14.22
CA SER A 185 29.21 31.70 -13.33
C SER A 185 28.08 30.67 -13.42
N THR A 186 28.11 29.74 -14.37
CA THR A 186 27.01 28.77 -14.64
C THR A 186 27.28 27.49 -13.91
N GLU A 187 26.31 27.08 -13.06
CA GLU A 187 26.31 25.77 -12.42
C GLU A 187 25.23 24.87 -13.05
N TYR A 188 25.56 23.60 -13.28
CA TYR A 188 24.64 22.62 -13.89
C TYR A 188 24.93 21.20 -13.41
N TYR A 189 23.92 20.36 -13.47
CA TYR A 189 24.00 18.92 -13.20
C TYR A 189 24.06 18.11 -14.50
N ALA A 190 24.31 16.82 -14.39
CA ALA A 190 24.37 15.94 -15.57
C ALA A 190 23.10 15.96 -16.40
N GLY A 191 21.93 16.02 -15.74
CA GLY A 191 20.63 16.05 -16.41
C GLY A 191 20.29 17.38 -17.10
N ASP A 192 21.02 18.45 -16.84
CA ASP A 192 20.87 19.74 -17.52
C ASP A 192 21.55 19.74 -18.90
N VAL A 193 22.39 18.72 -19.17
CA VAL A 193 23.17 18.58 -20.39
C VAL A 193 22.50 17.61 -21.33
N GLN A 194 22.06 18.08 -22.51
CA GLN A 194 21.30 17.28 -23.47
C GLN A 194 22.08 16.05 -23.93
N GLU A 195 23.37 16.17 -24.18
CA GLU A 195 24.23 15.07 -24.65
C GLU A 195 24.35 13.97 -23.59
N TYR A 196 24.37 14.33 -22.30
CA TYR A 196 24.37 13.34 -21.22
C TYR A 196 23.02 12.64 -21.08
N ARG A 197 21.90 13.35 -21.32
CA ARG A 197 20.56 12.77 -21.36
C ARG A 197 20.44 11.72 -22.48
N GLU A 198 20.94 12.05 -23.68
CA GLU A 198 20.91 11.14 -24.83
C GLU A 198 21.74 9.86 -24.59
N ILE A 199 22.91 10.00 -23.97
CA ILE A 199 23.72 8.85 -23.59
C ILE A 199 23.06 8.01 -22.51
N PHE A 200 22.50 8.65 -21.49
CA PHE A 200 21.75 7.96 -20.44
C PHE A 200 20.61 7.15 -21.04
N LYS A 201 19.82 7.75 -21.93
CA LYS A 201 18.77 7.09 -22.68
C LYS A 201 19.30 5.90 -23.48
N SER A 202 20.39 6.11 -24.22
CA SER A 202 21.04 5.04 -25.01
C SER A 202 21.54 3.89 -24.14
N ALA A 203 22.06 4.17 -22.93
CA ALA A 203 22.51 3.15 -21.99
C ALA A 203 21.34 2.34 -21.41
N MET A 204 20.25 3.04 -21.01
CA MET A 204 19.06 2.41 -20.44
C MET A 204 18.28 1.55 -21.43
N THR A 205 18.32 1.89 -22.71
CA THR A 205 17.63 1.17 -23.78
C THR A 205 18.56 0.20 -24.54
N ARG A 206 19.75 -0.08 -23.98
CA ARG A 206 20.72 -0.96 -24.61
C ARG A 206 20.22 -2.40 -24.64
N PRO A 207 20.30 -3.07 -25.80
CA PRO A 207 20.05 -4.50 -25.87
C PRO A 207 21.04 -5.29 -25.00
N ARG A 208 20.58 -6.38 -24.41
CA ARG A 208 21.46 -7.31 -23.68
C ARG A 208 22.50 -7.90 -24.61
N LYS A 209 23.77 -7.89 -24.22
CA LYS A 209 24.80 -8.65 -24.94
C LYS A 209 24.43 -10.13 -24.90
N ARG A 210 24.33 -10.74 -26.05
CA ARG A 210 23.99 -12.16 -26.19
C ARG A 210 25.09 -13.04 -25.63
N SER A 211 24.71 -14.09 -24.93
CA SER A 211 25.63 -15.19 -24.62
C SER A 211 25.88 -16.02 -25.90
N SER A 212 27.09 -16.57 -26.02
CA SER A 212 27.45 -17.49 -27.10
C SER A 212 26.53 -18.71 -27.04
N GLY A 213 25.53 -18.80 -27.92
CA GLY A 213 24.55 -19.88 -27.95
C GLY A 213 23.09 -19.39 -28.06
N GLU A 214 22.80 -18.10 -27.89
CA GLU A 214 21.47 -17.56 -28.12
C GLU A 214 21.12 -17.57 -29.62
N ARG A 215 19.97 -18.16 -29.95
CA ARG A 215 19.52 -18.29 -31.35
C ARG A 215 19.04 -16.95 -31.91
N ASN A 216 19.40 -16.67 -33.16
CA ASN A 216 18.87 -15.57 -33.94
C ASN A 216 17.45 -15.92 -34.38
N GLY A 217 16.45 -15.16 -33.93
CA GLY A 217 15.06 -15.35 -34.34
C GLY A 217 14.40 -14.00 -34.64
N ALA A 218 13.67 -13.93 -35.75
CA ALA A 218 12.76 -12.81 -35.98
C ALA A 218 11.54 -12.97 -35.08
N ALA A 219 11.27 -11.97 -34.24
CA ALA A 219 10.06 -11.92 -33.41
C ALA A 219 9.33 -10.62 -33.72
N ARG A 220 8.00 -10.61 -33.47
CA ARG A 220 7.20 -9.40 -33.59
C ARG A 220 7.07 -8.74 -32.24
N CYS A 221 7.16 -7.43 -32.19
CA CYS A 221 6.96 -6.67 -30.95
C CYS A 221 5.60 -6.96 -30.33
N THR A 222 5.57 -7.36 -29.09
CA THR A 222 4.35 -7.71 -28.33
C THR A 222 3.35 -6.54 -28.22
N VAL A 223 3.83 -5.29 -28.33
CA VAL A 223 3.00 -4.08 -28.21
C VAL A 223 2.50 -3.60 -29.57
N CYS A 224 3.39 -3.37 -30.55
CA CYS A 224 3.02 -2.75 -31.82
C CYS A 224 2.98 -3.71 -33.00
N ASN A 225 3.29 -4.98 -32.80
CA ASN A 225 3.33 -6.05 -33.82
C ASN A 225 4.31 -5.80 -35.00
N ARG A 226 5.14 -4.76 -34.94
CA ARG A 226 6.22 -4.55 -35.92
C ARG A 226 7.30 -5.59 -35.71
N GLN A 227 8.08 -5.84 -36.77
CA GLN A 227 9.22 -6.73 -36.65
C GLN A 227 10.17 -6.17 -35.58
N ALA A 228 10.30 -6.88 -34.48
CA ALA A 228 11.25 -6.56 -33.43
C ALA A 228 12.59 -7.15 -33.86
N LEU A 229 13.58 -6.30 -34.06
CA LEU A 229 14.95 -6.74 -34.24
C LEU A 229 15.38 -7.39 -32.93
N GLN A 230 15.46 -8.69 -32.88
CA GLN A 230 16.30 -9.59 -32.07
C GLN A 230 16.71 -9.14 -30.64
N ASP A 231 16.22 -8.01 -30.09
CA ASP A 231 16.82 -7.41 -28.93
C ASP A 231 16.01 -7.76 -27.66
N VAL A 232 16.63 -8.56 -26.83
CA VAL A 232 16.24 -8.71 -25.43
C VAL A 232 16.92 -7.58 -24.68
N PHE A 233 16.16 -6.68 -24.09
CA PHE A 233 16.72 -5.57 -23.33
C PHE A 233 17.41 -6.07 -22.06
N GLU A 234 18.55 -5.47 -21.74
CA GLU A 234 19.33 -5.78 -20.55
C GLU A 234 18.52 -5.58 -19.26
N HIS A 235 17.65 -4.58 -19.28
CA HIS A 235 16.71 -4.29 -18.19
C HIS A 235 15.28 -4.59 -18.64
N PRO A 236 14.56 -5.52 -17.99
CA PRO A 236 13.17 -5.75 -18.32
C PRO A 236 12.36 -4.47 -18.09
N PRO A 237 11.44 -4.14 -19.01
CA PRO A 237 10.64 -2.91 -18.90
C PRO A 237 9.63 -2.95 -17.75
N LEU A 238 9.31 -4.14 -17.26
CA LEU A 238 8.36 -4.36 -16.18
C LEU A 238 9.00 -5.19 -15.07
N PRO A 239 8.84 -4.82 -13.79
CA PRO A 239 9.60 -5.42 -12.68
C PRO A 239 9.19 -6.84 -12.30
N PHE A 240 8.07 -7.33 -12.84
CA PHE A 240 7.62 -8.72 -12.67
C PHE A 240 8.04 -9.64 -13.80
N PHE A 241 8.81 -9.13 -14.77
CA PHE A 241 9.29 -9.89 -15.90
C PHE A 241 10.80 -10.12 -15.77
N THR A 242 11.24 -11.37 -15.84
CA THR A 242 12.66 -11.74 -15.79
C THR A 242 12.96 -12.84 -16.78
N LEU A 243 14.16 -12.81 -17.38
CA LEU A 243 14.68 -13.85 -18.24
C LEU A 243 15.69 -14.76 -17.51
N ASP A 244 16.03 -14.42 -16.27
CA ASP A 244 17.08 -15.12 -15.50
C ASP A 244 16.61 -16.44 -14.91
N LYS A 245 15.28 -16.67 -14.86
CA LYS A 245 14.71 -17.87 -14.25
C LYS A 245 14.14 -18.80 -15.32
N PRO A 246 14.51 -20.09 -15.31
CA PRO A 246 14.06 -21.06 -16.30
C PRO A 246 12.54 -21.10 -16.49
N ASN A 247 11.78 -20.90 -15.40
CA ASN A 247 10.31 -20.96 -15.42
C ASN A 247 9.65 -19.82 -16.23
N PHE A 248 10.38 -18.77 -16.56
CA PHE A 248 9.87 -17.65 -17.36
C PHE A 248 10.22 -17.78 -18.86
N VAL A 249 11.00 -18.78 -19.22
CA VAL A 249 11.44 -18.99 -20.60
C VAL A 249 10.85 -20.30 -21.13
N PRO A 250 10.30 -20.31 -22.37
CA PRO A 250 9.82 -21.54 -22.99
C PRO A 250 10.89 -22.62 -22.98
N SER A 251 10.52 -23.82 -22.57
CA SER A 251 11.44 -24.97 -22.46
C SER A 251 12.55 -24.83 -21.40
N GLY A 252 12.50 -23.80 -20.55
CA GLY A 252 13.58 -23.53 -19.59
C GLY A 252 14.92 -23.13 -20.22
N ASP A 253 14.97 -22.90 -21.53
CA ASP A 253 16.17 -22.58 -22.28
C ASP A 253 16.29 -21.06 -22.50
N PRO A 254 17.27 -20.37 -21.88
CA PRO A 254 17.50 -18.94 -22.02
C PRO A 254 17.66 -18.47 -23.49
N SER A 255 18.06 -19.37 -24.40
CA SER A 255 18.20 -19.06 -25.82
C SER A 255 16.86 -18.66 -26.49
N PHE A 256 15.73 -19.01 -25.89
CA PHE A 256 14.39 -18.62 -26.35
C PHE A 256 13.84 -17.35 -25.69
N GLY A 257 14.62 -16.68 -24.85
CA GLY A 257 14.21 -15.44 -24.16
C GLY A 257 13.63 -14.38 -25.10
N PHE A 258 14.14 -14.27 -26.32
CA PHE A 258 13.64 -13.34 -27.34
C PHE A 258 12.18 -13.61 -27.77
N ARG A 259 11.63 -14.81 -27.51
CA ARG A 259 10.24 -15.17 -27.82
C ARG A 259 9.27 -14.85 -26.68
N VAL A 260 9.76 -14.62 -25.49
CA VAL A 260 8.92 -14.44 -24.30
C VAL A 260 8.26 -13.06 -24.31
N PHE A 261 9.06 -12.02 -24.56
CA PHE A 261 8.57 -10.64 -24.53
C PHE A 261 9.38 -9.74 -25.50
N PRO A 262 9.28 -10.00 -26.81
CA PRO A 262 10.00 -9.20 -27.79
C PRO A 262 9.44 -7.78 -27.85
N LEU A 263 10.31 -6.79 -27.79
CA LEU A 263 9.96 -5.37 -27.84
C LEU A 263 10.85 -4.64 -28.83
N CYS A 264 10.28 -3.67 -29.55
CA CYS A 264 11.09 -2.67 -30.24
C CYS A 264 11.51 -1.55 -29.26
N PRO A 265 12.57 -0.78 -29.52
CA PRO A 265 13.08 0.26 -28.63
C PRO A 265 12.02 1.29 -28.24
N ASN A 266 11.18 1.73 -29.15
CA ASN A 266 10.11 2.70 -28.86
C ASN A 266 9.08 2.13 -27.89
N CYS A 267 8.59 0.91 -28.10
CA CYS A 267 7.64 0.28 -27.19
C CYS A 267 8.27 -0.06 -25.82
N TYR A 268 9.56 -0.32 -25.77
CA TYR A 268 10.29 -0.43 -24.52
C TYR A 268 10.23 0.88 -23.71
N LEU A 269 10.51 2.01 -24.35
CA LEU A 269 10.40 3.33 -23.71
C LEU A 269 8.97 3.63 -23.27
N ASP A 270 7.98 3.38 -24.14
CA ASP A 270 6.57 3.56 -23.81
C ASP A 270 6.15 2.74 -22.57
N LEU A 271 6.62 1.49 -22.46
CA LEU A 271 6.33 0.66 -21.28
C LEU A 271 6.99 1.21 -20.02
N ARG A 272 8.23 1.68 -20.11
CA ARG A 272 8.92 2.30 -18.96
C ARG A 272 8.23 3.60 -18.52
N LEU A 273 7.83 4.44 -19.45
CA LEU A 273 7.04 5.66 -19.19
C LEU A 273 5.70 5.33 -18.53
N GLY A 274 4.97 4.39 -19.13
CA GLY A 274 3.67 3.95 -18.58
C GLY A 274 3.81 3.34 -17.18
N GLN A 275 4.84 2.54 -16.93
CA GLN A 275 5.14 2.02 -15.60
C GLN A 275 5.40 3.15 -14.60
N ALA A 276 6.28 4.08 -14.94
CA ALA A 276 6.61 5.20 -14.05
C ALA A 276 5.37 6.06 -13.74
N PHE A 277 4.49 6.26 -14.72
CA PHE A 277 3.20 6.92 -14.51
C PHE A 277 2.33 6.16 -13.50
N ILE A 278 2.19 4.83 -13.66
CA ILE A 278 1.39 3.99 -12.76
C ILE A 278 1.96 4.04 -11.34
N GLU A 279 3.25 3.87 -11.18
CA GLU A 279 3.90 3.89 -9.88
C GLU A 279 3.75 5.23 -9.14
N GLN A 280 3.67 6.34 -9.88
CA GLN A 280 3.45 7.66 -9.29
C GLN A 280 1.99 7.92 -8.92
N ASN A 281 1.04 7.44 -9.74
CA ASN A 281 -0.34 7.89 -9.67
C ASN A 281 -1.36 6.80 -9.36
N LEU A 282 -1.07 5.54 -9.69
CA LEU A 282 -2.02 4.44 -9.70
C LEU A 282 -1.51 3.20 -8.95
N ASP A 283 -0.52 3.37 -8.09
CA ASP A 283 0.04 2.33 -7.20
C ASP A 283 -0.53 2.50 -5.79
N PHE A 284 -1.36 1.55 -5.39
CA PHE A 284 -2.03 1.52 -4.09
C PHE A 284 -1.37 0.49 -3.19
N SER A 285 -1.35 0.75 -1.89
CA SER A 285 -0.72 -0.13 -0.91
C SER A 285 -1.66 -0.44 0.24
N ILE A 286 -1.70 -1.72 0.62
CA ILE A 286 -2.25 -2.20 1.89
C ILE A 286 -1.04 -2.59 2.75
N PRO A 287 -0.66 -1.71 3.69
CA PRO A 287 0.54 -1.92 4.50
C PRO A 287 0.38 -3.12 5.42
N ASN A 288 1.47 -3.79 5.75
CA ASN A 288 1.48 -4.82 6.79
C ASN A 288 1.21 -4.20 8.18
N SER A 289 0.40 -4.85 9.02
CA SER A 289 0.01 -4.35 10.35
C SER A 289 1.19 -4.10 11.29
N LYS A 290 2.26 -4.88 11.16
CA LYS A 290 3.45 -4.78 12.03
C LYS A 290 4.55 -3.90 11.45
N GLY A 291 4.36 -3.29 10.28
CA GLY A 291 5.40 -2.52 9.58
C GLY A 291 6.65 -3.33 9.19
N LYS A 292 6.64 -4.65 9.41
CA LYS A 292 7.72 -5.56 9.09
C LYS A 292 7.21 -6.65 8.14
N GLY A 293 7.76 -6.71 6.94
CA GLY A 293 7.39 -7.68 5.92
C GLY A 293 6.85 -7.05 4.63
N ALA A 294 6.45 -7.88 3.67
CA ALA A 294 5.90 -7.42 2.40
C ALA A 294 4.51 -6.81 2.59
N SER A 295 4.26 -5.68 1.95
CA SER A 295 2.93 -5.09 1.82
C SER A 295 2.25 -5.65 0.57
N LEU A 296 0.94 -5.86 0.62
CA LEU A 296 0.17 -6.09 -0.58
C LEU A 296 0.01 -4.75 -1.31
N LYS A 297 0.39 -4.73 -2.57
CA LYS A 297 0.22 -3.59 -3.45
C LYS A 297 -0.63 -3.95 -4.65
N PHE A 298 -1.25 -2.97 -5.28
CA PHE A 298 -1.89 -3.17 -6.55
C PHE A 298 -1.83 -1.93 -7.43
N TRP A 299 -1.62 -2.16 -8.72
CA TRP A 299 -1.80 -1.16 -9.76
C TRP A 299 -3.24 -1.17 -10.24
N LEU A 300 -3.79 0.00 -10.51
CA LEU A 300 -5.09 0.15 -11.16
C LEU A 300 -4.88 0.81 -12.53
N ILE A 301 -4.71 -0.01 -13.56
CA ILE A 301 -4.29 0.41 -14.89
C ILE A 301 -5.51 0.71 -15.74
N PRO A 302 -5.73 1.96 -16.22
CA PRO A 302 -6.82 2.28 -17.12
C PRO A 302 -6.60 1.66 -18.50
N VAL A 303 -7.63 1.02 -19.02
CA VAL A 303 -7.70 0.46 -20.37
C VAL A 303 -8.71 1.27 -21.15
N LEU A 304 -8.22 2.02 -22.11
CA LEU A 304 -9.04 2.87 -22.98
C LEU A 304 -9.19 2.21 -24.34
N SER A 305 -10.40 2.02 -24.78
CA SER A 305 -10.70 1.43 -26.08
C SER A 305 -10.49 2.38 -27.25
N ASN A 306 -10.34 3.69 -27.00
CA ASN A 306 -10.11 4.69 -28.03
C ASN A 306 -8.97 5.65 -27.67
N ALA A 307 -8.01 5.83 -28.59
CA ALA A 307 -6.79 6.61 -28.39
C ALA A 307 -7.00 8.12 -28.07
N PRO A 308 -7.97 8.84 -28.66
CA PRO A 308 -8.20 10.24 -28.33
C PRO A 308 -8.53 10.50 -26.84
N PHE A 309 -9.24 9.59 -26.20
CA PHE A 309 -9.60 9.72 -24.77
C PHE A 309 -8.42 9.48 -23.81
N VAL A 310 -7.33 8.85 -24.28
CA VAL A 310 -6.13 8.65 -23.44
C VAL A 310 -5.54 10.00 -23.06
N GLN A 311 -5.41 10.90 -24.04
CA GLN A 311 -4.80 12.22 -23.81
C GLN A 311 -5.65 13.05 -22.84
N ASP A 312 -6.97 13.13 -23.07
CA ASP A 312 -7.88 13.89 -22.21
C ASP A 312 -7.87 13.37 -20.76
N PHE A 313 -7.92 12.06 -20.60
CA PHE A 313 -7.83 11.41 -19.29
C PHE A 313 -6.50 11.73 -18.57
N LEU A 314 -5.38 11.68 -19.29
CA LEU A 314 -4.06 11.95 -18.72
C LEU A 314 -3.85 13.45 -18.44
N ASP A 315 -4.36 14.33 -19.30
CA ASP A 315 -4.32 15.77 -19.09
C ASP A 315 -5.11 16.18 -17.85
N ASP A 316 -6.27 15.59 -17.65
CA ASP A 316 -7.07 15.83 -16.45
C ASP A 316 -6.45 15.24 -15.18
N LEU A 317 -5.79 14.09 -15.27
CA LEU A 317 -4.99 13.54 -14.16
C LEU A 317 -3.81 14.46 -13.82
N ASN A 318 -3.16 15.05 -14.82
CA ASN A 318 -1.98 15.91 -14.64
C ASN A 318 -2.34 17.32 -14.15
N ARG A 319 -3.45 17.92 -14.61
CA ARG A 319 -3.89 19.29 -14.25
C ARG A 319 -4.17 19.49 -12.77
N GLY A 320 -4.38 18.42 -12.01
CA GLY A 320 -4.76 18.52 -10.60
C GLY A 320 -3.61 18.60 -9.61
N GLY A 321 -2.34 18.43 -10.00
CA GLY A 321 -1.17 18.49 -9.07
C GLY A 321 -1.24 17.54 -7.86
N VAL A 322 -2.33 16.79 -7.72
CA VAL A 322 -2.62 15.95 -6.57
C VAL A 322 -2.22 14.52 -6.90
N TYR A 323 -1.25 14.00 -6.20
CA TYR A 323 -0.93 12.58 -6.22
C TYR A 323 -2.17 11.77 -5.83
N LEU A 324 -2.55 10.80 -6.65
CA LEU A 324 -3.66 9.90 -6.38
C LEU A 324 -3.24 8.90 -5.28
N LYS A 325 -3.23 9.36 -4.03
CA LYS A 325 -2.77 8.53 -2.90
C LYS A 325 -3.79 7.50 -2.43
N ASN A 326 -5.05 7.62 -2.87
CA ASN A 326 -6.12 6.71 -2.46
C ASN A 326 -7.22 6.61 -3.52
N LEU A 327 -8.02 5.55 -3.42
CA LEU A 327 -9.09 5.25 -4.35
C LEU A 327 -10.14 6.38 -4.44
N ARG A 328 -10.39 7.09 -3.34
CA ARG A 328 -11.32 8.23 -3.30
C ARG A 328 -10.85 9.38 -4.20
N SER A 329 -9.57 9.76 -4.11
CA SER A 329 -9.01 10.82 -4.96
C SER A 329 -9.06 10.43 -6.44
N LEU A 330 -8.90 9.15 -6.78
CA LEU A 330 -9.09 8.65 -8.14
C LEU A 330 -10.54 8.82 -8.59
N CYS A 331 -11.52 8.42 -7.76
CA CYS A 331 -12.94 8.54 -8.09
C CYS A 331 -13.39 9.98 -8.22
N GLU A 332 -12.94 10.88 -7.33
CA GLU A 332 -13.25 12.32 -7.41
C GLU A 332 -12.73 12.95 -8.71
N LYS A 333 -11.52 12.58 -9.16
CA LYS A 333 -10.99 13.02 -10.45
C LYS A 333 -11.75 12.44 -11.64
N MET A 334 -12.11 11.17 -11.57
CA MET A 334 -12.93 10.54 -12.62
C MET A 334 -14.30 11.21 -12.75
N GLU A 335 -14.91 11.62 -11.63
CA GLU A 335 -16.17 12.39 -11.65
C GLU A 335 -16.01 13.76 -12.33
N LEU A 336 -14.88 14.44 -12.09
CA LEU A 336 -14.59 15.72 -12.75
C LEU A 336 -14.45 15.55 -14.27
N ILE A 337 -13.79 14.46 -14.71
CA ILE A 337 -13.66 14.11 -16.13
C ILE A 337 -15.04 13.82 -16.73
N THR A 338 -15.85 13.01 -16.07
CA THR A 338 -17.19 12.62 -16.54
C THR A 338 -18.16 13.80 -16.58
N ARG A 339 -18.09 14.74 -15.62
CA ARG A 339 -18.97 15.93 -15.58
C ARG A 339 -18.69 16.94 -16.68
N ARG A 340 -17.45 17.05 -17.16
CA ARG A 340 -17.10 17.95 -18.27
C ARG A 340 -17.65 17.45 -19.60
N ASP A 341 -17.85 16.14 -19.71
CA ASP A 341 -18.27 15.46 -20.94
C ASP A 341 -19.76 15.05 -20.91
N THR A 342 -20.61 15.84 -20.23
CA THR A 342 -22.05 15.55 -20.08
C THR A 342 -22.83 15.50 -21.40
N GLN A 343 -22.21 15.80 -22.55
CA GLN A 343 -22.79 15.56 -23.87
C GLN A 343 -22.49 14.17 -24.45
N THR A 344 -21.61 13.39 -23.85
CA THR A 344 -21.26 12.04 -24.33
C THR A 344 -21.34 11.02 -23.19
N SER A 345 -22.52 10.43 -22.99
CA SER A 345 -22.74 9.23 -22.17
C SER A 345 -21.88 8.01 -22.59
N THR A 346 -20.99 8.20 -23.55
CA THR A 346 -20.14 7.20 -24.19
C THR A 346 -18.79 6.98 -23.51
N PHE A 347 -18.28 7.93 -22.71
CA PHE A 347 -16.94 7.81 -22.11
C PHE A 347 -16.85 6.67 -21.09
N GLU A 348 -17.85 6.48 -20.24
CA GLU A 348 -17.86 5.38 -19.25
C GLU A 348 -17.86 4.00 -19.91
N SER A 349 -18.39 3.87 -21.13
CA SER A 349 -18.43 2.60 -21.87
C SER A 349 -17.08 2.22 -22.50
N PHE A 350 -16.15 3.17 -22.65
CA PHE A 350 -14.84 2.96 -23.27
C PHE A 350 -13.68 2.81 -22.28
N LEU A 351 -13.90 3.10 -21.00
CA LEU A 351 -12.92 3.01 -19.95
C LEU A 351 -13.18 1.78 -19.07
N SER A 352 -12.20 0.95 -18.92
CA SER A 352 -12.15 -0.06 -17.86
C SER A 352 -10.78 -0.05 -17.18
N PHE A 353 -10.66 -0.75 -16.04
CA PHE A 353 -9.39 -0.87 -15.34
C PHE A 353 -8.97 -2.33 -15.23
N VAL A 354 -7.65 -2.51 -15.16
CA VAL A 354 -7.01 -3.76 -14.78
C VAL A 354 -6.37 -3.56 -13.41
N ALA A 355 -6.77 -4.33 -12.42
CA ALA A 355 -6.07 -4.41 -11.14
C ALA A 355 -4.96 -5.47 -11.23
N VAL A 356 -3.74 -5.11 -10.86
CA VAL A 356 -2.58 -6.02 -10.82
C VAL A 356 -2.07 -6.08 -9.40
N PHE A 357 -2.34 -7.18 -8.71
CA PHE A 357 -1.93 -7.39 -7.32
C PHE A 357 -0.53 -7.97 -7.24
N TYR A 358 0.30 -7.41 -6.36
CA TYR A 358 1.68 -7.82 -6.22
C TYR A 358 2.24 -7.55 -4.82
N THR A 359 3.35 -8.21 -4.51
CA THR A 359 4.18 -7.90 -3.34
C THR A 359 5.59 -7.53 -3.79
N VAL A 360 6.30 -6.79 -2.95
CA VAL A 360 7.71 -6.46 -3.18
C VAL A 360 8.52 -7.09 -2.06
N ASP A 361 9.53 -7.88 -2.42
CA ASP A 361 10.44 -8.47 -1.44
C ASP A 361 11.44 -7.45 -0.88
N LYS A 362 12.28 -7.88 0.07
CA LYS A 362 13.30 -7.03 0.68
C LYS A 362 14.39 -6.54 -0.29
N GLN A 363 14.50 -7.20 -1.44
CA GLN A 363 15.47 -6.88 -2.49
C GLN A 363 14.87 -5.96 -3.56
N GLY A 364 13.57 -5.62 -3.46
CA GLY A 364 12.86 -4.78 -4.41
C GLY A 364 12.22 -5.56 -5.58
N HIS A 365 12.27 -6.89 -5.57
CA HIS A 365 11.67 -7.68 -6.66
C HIS A 365 10.15 -7.73 -6.50
N MET A 366 9.44 -7.44 -7.58
CA MET A 366 7.99 -7.54 -7.65
C MET A 366 7.58 -9.00 -7.89
N ARG A 367 6.70 -9.51 -7.02
CA ARG A 367 6.05 -10.81 -7.19
C ARG A 367 4.58 -10.61 -7.51
N LEU A 368 4.19 -10.93 -8.73
CA LEU A 368 2.79 -10.92 -9.16
C LEU A 368 1.99 -11.97 -8.39
N ILE A 369 0.80 -11.59 -7.90
CA ILE A 369 -0.14 -12.47 -7.21
C ILE A 369 -1.30 -12.81 -8.13
N SER A 370 -2.01 -11.79 -8.62
CA SER A 370 -3.13 -11.94 -9.56
C SER A 370 -3.31 -10.69 -10.41
N SER A 371 -4.09 -10.81 -11.47
CA SER A 371 -4.52 -9.67 -12.28
C SER A 371 -5.98 -9.83 -12.67
N GLU A 372 -6.77 -8.77 -12.47
CA GLU A 372 -8.20 -8.74 -12.76
C GLU A 372 -8.51 -7.67 -13.81
N GLN A 373 -9.36 -8.00 -14.78
CA GLN A 373 -9.73 -7.10 -15.87
C GLN A 373 -11.23 -6.78 -15.83
N GLY A 374 -11.62 -5.70 -16.50
CA GLY A 374 -13.03 -5.35 -16.65
C GLY A 374 -13.62 -4.64 -15.43
N ILE A 375 -12.81 -3.94 -14.66
CA ILE A 375 -13.28 -3.10 -13.56
C ILE A 375 -13.77 -1.78 -14.15
N PHE A 376 -15.06 -1.49 -14.04
CA PHE A 376 -15.66 -0.28 -14.61
C PHE A 376 -15.62 0.91 -13.64
N PRO A 377 -15.57 2.15 -14.14
CA PRO A 377 -15.61 3.37 -13.33
C PRO A 377 -16.79 3.41 -12.36
N LYS A 378 -17.98 2.99 -12.83
CA LYS A 378 -19.19 2.90 -12.02
C LYS A 378 -18.99 2.04 -10.77
N ARG A 379 -18.26 0.92 -10.91
CA ARG A 379 -17.97 0.04 -9.77
C ARG A 379 -17.05 0.73 -8.75
N LEU A 380 -16.00 1.39 -9.22
CA LEU A 380 -15.10 2.13 -8.32
C LEU A 380 -15.85 3.23 -7.55
N ARG A 381 -16.75 3.96 -8.21
CA ARG A 381 -17.63 4.95 -7.58
C ARG A 381 -18.49 4.31 -6.50
N GLN A 382 -19.19 3.21 -6.83
CA GLN A 382 -20.01 2.45 -5.89
C GLN A 382 -19.21 2.04 -4.65
N LEU A 383 -17.95 1.58 -4.81
CA LEU A 383 -17.09 1.20 -3.67
C LEU A 383 -16.82 2.38 -2.73
N VAL A 384 -16.59 3.58 -3.27
CA VAL A 384 -16.33 4.79 -2.47
C VAL A 384 -17.61 5.30 -1.80
N GLU A 385 -18.73 5.29 -2.51
CA GLU A 385 -20.04 5.69 -1.97
C GLU A 385 -20.46 4.77 -0.83
N THR A 386 -20.36 3.45 -1.03
CA THR A 386 -20.66 2.46 0.01
C THR A 386 -19.75 2.62 1.22
N LYS A 387 -18.45 2.86 1.02
CA LYS A 387 -17.54 3.18 2.13
C LYS A 387 -18.03 4.41 2.91
N THR A 388 -18.40 5.46 2.20
CA THR A 388 -18.89 6.70 2.83
C THR A 388 -20.19 6.45 3.60
N GLN A 389 -21.06 5.58 3.07
CA GLN A 389 -22.29 5.17 3.75
C GLN A 389 -21.98 4.40 5.03
N VAL A 390 -21.10 3.39 4.97
CA VAL A 390 -20.69 2.62 6.15
C VAL A 390 -20.08 3.53 7.23
N ASP A 391 -19.17 4.42 6.86
CA ASP A 391 -18.50 5.32 7.81
C ASP A 391 -19.49 6.25 8.58
N ARG A 392 -20.73 6.39 8.08
CA ARG A 392 -21.81 7.18 8.72
C ARG A 392 -22.77 6.36 9.56
N LEU A 393 -22.72 5.03 9.50
CA LEU A 393 -23.57 4.18 10.32
C LEU A 393 -23.24 4.35 11.80
N HIS A 394 -24.27 4.38 12.64
CA HIS A 394 -24.08 4.35 14.08
C HIS A 394 -23.57 2.96 14.51
N PRO A 395 -22.53 2.84 15.34
CA PRO A 395 -21.86 3.88 16.12
C PRO A 395 -20.50 4.33 15.56
N PHE A 396 -20.15 4.01 14.32
CA PHE A 396 -18.80 4.20 13.77
C PHE A 396 -18.25 5.63 13.89
N PRO A 397 -19.01 6.72 13.62
CA PRO A 397 -18.48 8.07 13.80
C PRO A 397 -18.05 8.37 15.24
N ARG A 398 -18.86 7.92 16.21
CA ARG A 398 -18.62 8.11 17.64
C ARG A 398 -17.40 7.34 18.13
N GLU A 399 -17.21 6.14 17.60
CA GLU A 399 -16.13 5.23 17.99
C GLU A 399 -14.88 5.38 17.11
N HIS A 400 -14.87 6.36 16.20
CA HIS A 400 -13.78 6.62 15.26
C HIS A 400 -13.40 5.41 14.39
N VAL A 401 -14.34 4.50 14.15
CA VAL A 401 -14.16 3.37 13.24
C VAL A 401 -14.46 3.82 11.83
N ARG A 402 -13.56 3.52 10.89
CA ARG A 402 -13.73 3.81 9.47
C ARG A 402 -13.40 2.58 8.67
N PHE A 403 -14.23 2.27 7.69
CA PHE A 403 -13.93 1.20 6.77
C PHE A 403 -12.73 1.55 5.89
N GLY A 404 -11.92 0.55 5.59
CA GLY A 404 -10.85 0.61 4.60
C GLY A 404 -10.30 -0.78 4.31
N PHE A 405 -9.75 -0.98 3.14
CA PHE A 405 -9.17 -2.29 2.75
C PHE A 405 -8.11 -2.84 3.74
N PRO A 406 -7.36 -2.02 4.48
CA PRO A 406 -6.52 -2.53 5.56
C PRO A 406 -7.26 -3.33 6.63
N LEU A 407 -8.56 -3.09 6.85
CA LEU A 407 -9.35 -3.89 7.81
C LEU A 407 -9.46 -5.36 7.36
N LEU A 408 -9.61 -5.61 6.05
CA LEU A 408 -9.64 -6.99 5.51
C LEU A 408 -8.36 -7.74 5.88
N ARG A 409 -7.21 -7.08 5.76
CA ARG A 409 -5.93 -7.64 6.18
C ARG A 409 -5.91 -7.96 7.67
N ASP A 410 -6.41 -7.06 8.53
CA ASP A 410 -6.37 -7.21 9.99
C ASP A 410 -7.09 -8.48 10.46
N PHE A 411 -8.09 -8.96 9.70
CA PHE A 411 -8.80 -10.21 9.97
C PHE A 411 -8.12 -11.44 9.36
N ILE A 412 -7.43 -11.30 8.23
CA ILE A 412 -6.80 -12.41 7.51
C ILE A 412 -5.37 -12.66 8.00
N GLU A 413 -4.66 -11.61 8.41
CA GLU A 413 -3.25 -11.72 8.80
C GLU A 413 -3.10 -12.46 10.13
N SER A 414 -2.71 -13.72 10.05
CA SER A 414 -2.20 -14.47 11.19
C SER A 414 -0.67 -14.49 11.12
N PRO A 415 0.06 -14.35 12.25
CA PRO A 415 1.51 -14.53 12.29
C PRO A 415 1.99 -15.89 11.77
N LYS A 416 1.09 -16.87 11.70
CA LYS A 416 1.32 -18.24 11.25
C LYS A 416 0.89 -18.49 9.80
N THR A 417 0.20 -17.54 9.15
CA THR A 417 -0.33 -17.72 7.79
C THR A 417 0.68 -17.15 6.80
N GLU A 418 1.48 -18.02 6.18
CA GLU A 418 2.22 -17.64 4.97
C GLU A 418 1.21 -17.38 3.85
N GLY A 419 1.32 -16.20 3.19
CA GLY A 419 0.53 -15.88 2.00
C GLY A 419 -0.83 -15.21 2.25
N TRP A 420 -1.05 -14.55 3.39
CA TRP A 420 -2.25 -13.75 3.66
C TRP A 420 -2.60 -12.78 2.51
N TYR A 421 -1.60 -12.27 1.80
CA TYR A 421 -1.78 -11.36 0.67
C TYR A 421 -2.55 -11.99 -0.49
N SER A 422 -2.46 -13.31 -0.72
CA SER A 422 -3.23 -14.00 -1.76
C SER A 422 -4.72 -14.05 -1.41
N GLN A 423 -5.06 -14.25 -0.14
CA GLN A 423 -6.45 -14.25 0.33
C GLN A 423 -7.06 -12.83 0.27
N VAL A 424 -6.32 -11.82 0.73
CA VAL A 424 -6.76 -10.42 0.61
C VAL A 424 -6.92 -10.02 -0.86
N ALA A 425 -5.99 -10.39 -1.74
CA ALA A 425 -6.10 -10.13 -3.16
C ALA A 425 -7.34 -10.80 -3.78
N ALA A 426 -7.66 -12.05 -3.40
CA ALA A 426 -8.85 -12.75 -3.87
C ALA A 426 -10.16 -12.05 -3.44
N ILE A 427 -10.25 -11.61 -2.19
CA ILE A 427 -11.40 -10.84 -1.70
C ILE A 427 -11.51 -9.50 -2.44
N LEU A 428 -10.40 -8.78 -2.61
CA LEU A 428 -10.39 -7.52 -3.36
C LEU A 428 -10.77 -7.71 -4.82
N SER A 429 -10.33 -8.81 -5.45
CA SER A 429 -10.74 -9.18 -6.81
C SER A 429 -12.26 -9.33 -6.91
N SER A 430 -12.87 -10.03 -5.96
CA SER A 430 -14.33 -10.17 -5.89
C SER A 430 -15.03 -8.83 -5.67
N ILE A 431 -14.49 -7.98 -4.77
CA ILE A 431 -15.01 -6.64 -4.52
C ILE A 431 -14.95 -5.78 -5.79
N PHE A 432 -13.83 -5.78 -6.51
CA PHE A 432 -13.67 -4.97 -7.73
C PHE A 432 -14.53 -5.46 -8.90
N LEU A 433 -14.76 -6.77 -9.00
CA LEU A 433 -15.49 -7.39 -10.12
C LEU A 433 -16.97 -7.67 -9.83
N ASP A 434 -17.47 -7.21 -8.68
CA ASP A 434 -18.87 -7.46 -8.26
C ASP A 434 -19.22 -8.94 -8.20
N ARG A 435 -18.30 -9.78 -7.72
CA ARG A 435 -18.49 -11.22 -7.57
C ARG A 435 -18.87 -11.55 -6.14
N GLU A 436 -19.87 -12.41 -6.01
CA GLU A 436 -20.29 -12.92 -4.71
C GLU A 436 -19.13 -13.61 -3.98
N LEU A 437 -19.03 -13.37 -2.68
CA LEU A 437 -18.08 -14.00 -1.78
C LEU A 437 -18.77 -15.17 -1.06
N ASP A 438 -18.01 -16.19 -0.74
CA ASP A 438 -18.48 -17.23 0.17
C ASP A 438 -18.76 -16.62 1.56
N SER A 439 -20.03 -16.47 1.87
CA SER A 439 -20.49 -15.84 3.10
C SER A 439 -20.04 -16.62 4.34
N GLU A 440 -20.05 -17.96 4.29
CA GLU A 440 -19.62 -18.81 5.42
C GLU A 440 -18.13 -18.64 5.69
N PHE A 441 -17.32 -18.54 4.64
CA PHE A 441 -15.91 -18.24 4.77
C PHE A 441 -15.68 -16.87 5.45
N ILE A 442 -16.44 -15.85 5.07
CA ILE A 442 -16.33 -14.51 5.67
C ILE A 442 -16.73 -14.53 7.16
N TRP A 443 -17.87 -15.21 7.48
CA TRP A 443 -18.30 -15.34 8.87
C TRP A 443 -17.26 -16.03 9.73
N LYS A 444 -16.75 -17.17 9.25
CA LYS A 444 -15.71 -17.94 9.92
C LYS A 444 -14.45 -17.09 10.17
N LEU A 445 -13.97 -16.39 9.14
CA LEU A 445 -12.77 -15.56 9.20
C LEU A 445 -12.89 -14.48 10.28
N LEU A 446 -14.00 -13.75 10.30
CA LEU A 446 -14.24 -12.67 11.26
C LEU A 446 -14.46 -13.23 12.68
N ALA A 447 -15.23 -14.32 12.82
CA ALA A 447 -15.50 -14.96 14.10
C ALA A 447 -14.23 -15.55 14.73
N GLU A 448 -13.38 -16.22 13.95
CA GLU A 448 -12.11 -16.76 14.44
C GLU A 448 -11.21 -15.66 15.00
N LYS A 449 -11.13 -14.52 14.32
CA LYS A 449 -10.33 -13.38 14.79
C LYS A 449 -10.87 -12.80 16.09
N VAL A 450 -12.18 -12.60 16.19
CA VAL A 450 -12.82 -12.14 17.43
C VAL A 450 -12.57 -13.15 18.57
N ARG A 451 -12.70 -14.44 18.31
CA ARG A 451 -12.43 -15.52 19.29
C ARG A 451 -10.96 -15.57 19.72
N GLU A 452 -10.03 -15.34 18.80
CA GLU A 452 -8.60 -15.29 19.15
C GLU A 452 -8.32 -14.23 20.21
N GLU A 453 -8.94 -13.08 20.09
CA GLU A 453 -8.77 -11.97 21.03
C GLU A 453 -9.52 -12.22 22.37
N THR A 454 -10.49 -13.14 22.40
CA THR A 454 -11.27 -13.46 23.62
C THR A 454 -10.69 -14.59 24.47
N LYS A 455 -9.48 -15.07 24.21
CA LYS A 455 -8.85 -16.22 24.90
C LYS A 455 -8.53 -16.00 26.37
N GLY A 456 -8.76 -14.81 26.93
CA GLY A 456 -8.49 -14.47 28.34
C GLY A 456 -9.62 -14.82 29.30
N LYS A 457 -9.33 -14.76 30.63
CA LYS A 457 -10.34 -14.88 31.71
C LYS A 457 -11.24 -13.65 31.82
N THR A 458 -10.82 -12.53 31.23
CA THR A 458 -11.56 -11.26 31.18
C THR A 458 -11.58 -10.77 29.74
N PRO A 459 -12.61 -10.01 29.31
CA PRO A 459 -12.64 -9.42 28.00
C PRO A 459 -11.45 -8.48 27.82
N PRO A 460 -10.74 -8.54 26.67
CA PRO A 460 -9.64 -7.64 26.40
C PRO A 460 -10.15 -6.21 26.18
N GLU A 461 -9.35 -5.21 26.54
CA GLU A 461 -9.73 -3.77 26.43
C GLU A 461 -10.07 -3.37 25.00
N ASN A 462 -9.44 -4.00 24.00
CA ASN A 462 -9.64 -3.71 22.57
C ASN A 462 -10.78 -4.52 21.92
N LEU A 463 -11.47 -5.40 22.67
CA LEU A 463 -12.50 -6.29 22.11
C LEU A 463 -13.58 -5.52 21.34
N LYS A 464 -14.07 -4.43 21.94
CA LYS A 464 -15.06 -3.55 21.31
C LYS A 464 -14.59 -3.05 19.94
N GLN A 465 -13.35 -2.57 19.85
CA GLN A 465 -12.79 -2.06 18.59
C GLN A 465 -12.67 -3.13 17.52
N ILE A 466 -12.31 -4.35 17.89
CA ILE A 466 -12.20 -5.48 16.97
C ILE A 466 -13.58 -5.88 16.44
N ILE A 467 -14.57 -5.95 17.31
CA ILE A 467 -15.95 -6.26 16.95
C ILE A 467 -16.51 -5.18 15.99
N LEU A 468 -16.33 -3.90 16.30
CA LEU A 468 -16.80 -2.80 15.44
C LEU A 468 -16.09 -2.78 14.08
N LYS A 469 -14.82 -3.12 14.03
CA LYS A 469 -14.11 -3.29 12.75
C LYS A 469 -14.68 -4.46 11.94
N ALA A 470 -15.00 -5.59 12.59
CA ALA A 470 -15.67 -6.72 11.95
C ALA A 470 -17.02 -6.31 11.39
N LEU A 471 -17.82 -5.59 12.18
CA LEU A 471 -19.12 -5.06 11.75
C LEU A 471 -18.98 -4.13 10.54
N ALA A 472 -17.99 -3.24 10.53
CA ALA A 472 -17.75 -2.36 9.38
C ALA A 472 -17.40 -3.13 8.09
N VAL A 473 -16.67 -4.26 8.20
CA VAL A 473 -16.41 -5.16 7.05
C VAL A 473 -17.69 -5.82 6.59
N ILE A 474 -18.50 -6.33 7.51
CA ILE A 474 -19.78 -6.99 7.19
C ILE A 474 -20.73 -6.01 6.48
N ASP A 475 -20.94 -4.82 7.06
CA ASP A 475 -21.82 -3.82 6.48
C ASP A 475 -21.36 -3.39 5.07
N TYR A 476 -20.07 -3.23 4.87
CA TYR A 476 -19.52 -2.88 3.58
C TYR A 476 -19.81 -3.97 2.53
N LEU A 477 -19.55 -5.23 2.86
CA LEU A 477 -19.78 -6.35 1.94
C LEU A 477 -21.29 -6.59 1.71
N ALA A 478 -22.12 -6.46 2.75
CA ALA A 478 -23.57 -6.61 2.65
C ALA A 478 -24.24 -5.49 1.85
N LEU A 479 -23.81 -4.23 2.05
CA LEU A 479 -24.31 -3.08 1.27
C LEU A 479 -23.91 -3.17 -0.21
N LEU A 480 -22.76 -3.77 -0.52
CA LEU A 480 -22.36 -4.09 -1.88
C LEU A 480 -23.09 -5.30 -2.48
N GLY A 481 -23.84 -6.07 -1.67
CA GLY A 481 -24.50 -7.30 -2.11
C GLY A 481 -23.54 -8.45 -2.38
N LEU A 482 -22.33 -8.43 -1.82
CA LEU A 482 -21.28 -9.44 -2.06
C LEU A 482 -21.36 -10.63 -1.10
N ILE A 483 -22.09 -10.50 -0.01
CA ILE A 483 -22.38 -11.57 0.95
C ILE A 483 -23.89 -11.70 1.14
N ASN A 484 -24.36 -12.92 1.27
CA ASN A 484 -25.75 -13.20 1.59
C ASN A 484 -25.93 -13.20 3.12
N VAL A 485 -26.73 -12.28 3.63
CA VAL A 485 -27.13 -12.20 5.03
C VAL A 485 -28.58 -12.68 5.13
N HIS A 486 -28.87 -13.95 4.90
CA HIS A 486 -30.16 -14.64 5.05
C HIS A 486 -31.35 -13.68 5.31
N SER A 487 -31.68 -12.82 4.35
CA SER A 487 -32.69 -11.80 4.51
C SER A 487 -34.06 -12.39 4.19
N GLU A 488 -34.80 -12.79 5.21
CA GLU A 488 -36.24 -12.83 5.09
C GLU A 488 -36.79 -11.41 5.14
N SER A 489 -37.57 -11.04 4.14
CA SER A 489 -38.13 -9.69 4.00
C SER A 489 -39.23 -9.47 5.05
N ILE A 490 -38.85 -9.20 6.27
CA ILE A 490 -39.81 -8.76 7.29
C ILE A 490 -39.99 -7.23 7.12
N ARG A 491 -41.18 -6.83 6.66
CA ARG A 491 -41.58 -5.41 6.68
C ARG A 491 -41.81 -5.02 8.15
N TYR A 492 -40.85 -4.30 8.71
CA TYR A 492 -41.02 -3.68 10.03
C TYR A 492 -42.06 -2.57 9.92
N MET A 493 -43.19 -2.70 10.63
CA MET A 493 -44.08 -1.59 10.89
C MET A 493 -43.38 -0.67 11.91
N ASN A 494 -43.15 0.59 11.54
CA ASN A 494 -42.67 1.63 12.43
C ASN A 494 -43.74 1.89 13.51
N THR A 495 -43.64 1.23 14.63
CA THR A 495 -44.35 1.62 15.85
C THR A 495 -43.46 2.63 16.57
N GLN A 496 -43.79 3.92 16.48
CA GLN A 496 -43.20 4.97 17.29
C GLN A 496 -43.74 4.83 18.74
N THR A 497 -43.07 4.00 19.53
CA THR A 497 -43.20 4.04 20.98
C THR A 497 -42.10 4.98 21.49
N MET A 498 -42.49 6.02 22.27
CA MET A 498 -41.54 6.90 22.96
C MET A 498 -40.74 6.05 23.96
N GLY A 499 -39.48 5.78 23.66
CA GLY A 499 -38.51 5.12 24.52
C GLY A 499 -37.59 6.16 25.18
N GLY A 500 -37.03 5.86 26.33
CA GLY A 500 -35.97 6.67 26.92
C GLY A 500 -34.71 6.66 26.00
N GLU A 501 -33.78 7.59 26.23
CA GLU A 501 -32.58 7.82 25.38
C GLU A 501 -31.80 6.53 25.03
N MET A 502 -31.66 5.60 25.98
CA MET A 502 -31.02 4.30 25.78
C MET A 502 -31.77 3.40 24.78
N VAL A 503 -33.11 3.40 24.83
CA VAL A 503 -33.94 2.63 23.91
C VAL A 503 -33.80 3.16 22.50
N ASP A 504 -33.79 4.50 22.36
CA ASP A 504 -33.66 5.16 21.07
C ASP A 504 -32.27 4.95 20.46
N ASP A 505 -31.24 4.90 21.27
CA ASP A 505 -29.85 4.64 20.79
C ASP A 505 -29.70 3.20 20.30
N VAL A 506 -30.21 2.20 21.06
CA VAL A 506 -30.23 0.80 20.63
C VAL A 506 -31.10 0.60 19.39
N ARG A 507 -32.28 1.23 19.32
CA ARG A 507 -33.14 1.18 18.12
C ARG A 507 -32.40 1.75 16.90
N ARG A 508 -31.75 2.90 17.04
CA ARG A 508 -30.95 3.53 15.99
C ARG A 508 -29.81 2.62 15.54
N PHE A 509 -29.14 1.95 16.47
CA PHE A 509 -28.12 0.98 16.16
C PHE A 509 -28.68 -0.20 15.34
N LEU A 510 -29.72 -0.85 15.83
CA LEU A 510 -30.34 -2.00 15.15
C LEU A 510 -30.84 -1.64 13.74
N ASP A 511 -31.37 -0.43 13.56
CA ASP A 511 -31.89 0.05 12.27
C ASP A 511 -30.76 0.48 11.32
N SER A 512 -29.67 1.03 11.84
CA SER A 512 -28.49 1.40 11.04
C SER A 512 -27.86 0.19 10.35
N HIS A 513 -27.87 -0.97 10.98
CA HIS A 513 -27.32 -2.22 10.45
C HIS A 513 -28.40 -3.12 9.84
N SER A 514 -29.43 -2.51 9.23
CA SER A 514 -30.59 -3.21 8.69
C SER A 514 -30.28 -4.30 7.66
N LYS A 515 -29.15 -4.21 6.94
CA LYS A 515 -28.72 -5.27 6.02
C LYS A 515 -28.28 -6.53 6.76
N LEU A 516 -27.50 -6.41 7.82
CA LEU A 516 -27.07 -7.52 8.66
C LEU A 516 -28.24 -8.05 9.52
N LEU A 517 -29.05 -7.13 10.07
CA LEU A 517 -30.12 -7.41 11.01
C LEU A 517 -31.52 -7.45 10.37
N ALA A 518 -31.59 -7.69 9.04
CA ALA A 518 -32.84 -7.86 8.32
C ALA A 518 -33.62 -9.10 8.80
N ASN A 519 -32.91 -10.15 9.19
CA ASN A 519 -33.50 -11.36 9.75
C ASN A 519 -33.88 -11.14 11.22
N GLY A 520 -35.15 -11.40 11.59
CA GLY A 520 -35.67 -11.21 12.94
C GLY A 520 -34.90 -11.99 14.01
N THR A 521 -34.47 -13.22 13.68
CA THR A 521 -33.65 -14.04 14.57
C THR A 521 -32.28 -13.41 14.83
N LEU A 522 -31.59 -12.92 13.80
CA LEU A 522 -30.31 -12.22 13.98
C LEU A 522 -30.46 -10.92 14.78
N ARG A 523 -31.55 -10.20 14.55
CA ARG A 523 -31.88 -8.99 15.33
C ARG A 523 -32.11 -9.32 16.80
N ALA A 524 -32.84 -10.41 17.08
CA ALA A 524 -33.04 -10.92 18.44
C ALA A 524 -31.72 -11.38 19.10
N VAL A 525 -30.86 -12.07 18.35
CA VAL A 525 -29.51 -12.47 18.82
C VAL A 525 -28.69 -11.25 19.23
N CYS A 526 -28.70 -10.19 18.39
CA CYS A 526 -28.04 -8.93 18.70
C CYS A 526 -28.60 -8.29 19.97
N ALA A 527 -29.93 -8.23 20.13
CA ALA A 527 -30.61 -7.69 21.30
C ALA A 527 -30.23 -8.43 22.61
N VAL A 528 -30.13 -9.77 22.55
CA VAL A 528 -29.60 -10.55 23.69
C VAL A 528 -28.17 -10.16 24.01
N GLY A 529 -27.33 -9.95 22.96
CA GLY A 529 -25.97 -9.48 23.10
C GLY A 529 -25.88 -8.12 23.83
N VAL A 530 -26.76 -7.17 23.49
CA VAL A 530 -26.83 -5.85 24.19
C VAL A 530 -27.07 -6.04 25.70
N GLY A 531 -28.05 -6.85 26.08
CA GLY A 531 -28.31 -7.16 27.48
C GLY A 531 -27.09 -7.78 28.17
N VAL A 532 -26.42 -8.71 27.54
CA VAL A 532 -25.19 -9.34 28.07
C VAL A 532 -24.07 -8.30 28.21
N GLY A 533 -23.88 -7.41 27.24
CA GLY A 533 -22.89 -6.34 27.31
C GLY A 533 -23.07 -5.43 28.51
N ILE A 534 -24.31 -5.02 28.80
CA ILE A 534 -24.67 -4.25 29.99
C ILE A 534 -24.33 -5.03 31.28
N LEU A 535 -24.73 -6.31 31.36
CA LEU A 535 -24.43 -7.15 32.52
C LEU A 535 -22.92 -7.28 32.77
N LEU A 536 -22.14 -7.47 31.74
CA LEU A 536 -20.69 -7.56 31.86
C LEU A 536 -20.06 -6.27 32.38
N GLU A 537 -20.55 -5.11 31.97
CA GLU A 537 -20.09 -3.82 32.48
C GLU A 537 -20.48 -3.59 33.95
N VAL A 538 -21.70 -3.97 34.31
CA VAL A 538 -22.14 -3.96 35.74
C VAL A 538 -21.20 -4.84 36.57
N GLN A 539 -20.90 -6.05 36.12
CA GLN A 539 -19.99 -6.96 36.82
C GLN A 539 -18.57 -6.40 36.93
N ARG A 540 -18.07 -5.77 35.87
CA ARG A 540 -16.74 -5.17 35.83
C ARG A 540 -16.54 -4.06 36.86
N LYS A 541 -17.58 -3.29 37.15
CA LYS A 541 -17.54 -2.15 38.10
C LYS A 541 -17.71 -2.53 39.55
N ARG A 542 -18.12 -3.77 39.83
CA ARG A 542 -18.31 -4.24 41.21
C ARG A 542 -16.98 -4.50 41.94
N PRO A 543 -16.96 -4.39 43.28
CA PRO A 543 -15.79 -4.77 44.07
C PRO A 543 -15.33 -6.20 43.72
N GLY A 544 -14.03 -6.38 43.55
CA GLY A 544 -13.42 -7.65 43.15
C GLY A 544 -13.28 -7.87 41.66
N ARG A 545 -13.84 -7.00 40.77
CA ARG A 545 -13.71 -7.00 39.30
C ARG A 545 -13.88 -8.38 38.65
N SER A 546 -14.63 -9.30 39.30
CA SER A 546 -14.91 -10.61 38.70
C SER A 546 -16.05 -10.50 37.69
N MET A 547 -15.92 -11.16 36.56
CA MET A 547 -16.93 -11.20 35.49
C MET A 547 -17.41 -12.64 35.29
N PRO A 548 -18.16 -13.21 36.22
CA PRO A 548 -18.54 -14.63 36.17
C PRO A 548 -19.39 -14.98 34.93
N PHE A 549 -20.12 -14.03 34.38
CA PHE A 549 -20.89 -14.27 33.17
C PHE A 549 -19.98 -14.42 31.92
N TRP A 550 -18.82 -13.75 31.89
CA TRP A 550 -17.86 -13.89 30.81
C TRP A 550 -17.41 -15.34 30.59
N GLY A 551 -17.16 -16.07 31.68
CA GLY A 551 -16.80 -17.48 31.63
C GLY A 551 -17.84 -18.40 30.97
N ARG A 552 -19.12 -17.96 30.92
CA ARG A 552 -20.21 -18.70 30.29
C ARG A 552 -20.27 -18.50 28.77
N LEU A 553 -19.61 -17.48 28.25
CA LEU A 553 -19.65 -17.16 26.83
C LEU A 553 -18.80 -18.11 25.96
N ASN A 554 -18.08 -19.08 26.56
CA ASN A 554 -17.32 -20.10 25.86
C ASN A 554 -16.50 -19.56 24.68
N ARG A 555 -15.77 -18.50 24.90
CA ARG A 555 -14.98 -17.82 23.86
C ARG A 555 -15.82 -17.34 22.66
N LEU A 556 -17.07 -17.01 22.90
CA LEU A 556 -18.03 -16.62 21.85
C LEU A 556 -18.33 -17.73 20.82
N GLU A 557 -18.20 -19.00 21.18
CA GLU A 557 -18.76 -20.13 20.43
C GLU A 557 -20.18 -20.38 20.93
N ILE A 558 -21.16 -19.68 20.34
CA ILE A 558 -22.52 -19.60 20.88
C ILE A 558 -23.50 -19.96 19.77
N ASP A 559 -24.37 -20.93 20.08
CA ASP A 559 -25.51 -21.35 19.27
C ASP A 559 -26.83 -20.70 19.71
N LEU A 560 -27.89 -20.88 18.93
CA LEU A 560 -29.21 -20.32 19.24
C LEU A 560 -29.81 -20.87 20.55
N ASP A 561 -29.53 -22.11 20.92
CA ASP A 561 -30.06 -22.70 22.14
C ASP A 561 -29.47 -22.02 23.38
N ARG A 562 -28.19 -21.68 23.35
CA ARG A 562 -27.56 -20.86 24.40
C ARG A 562 -28.10 -19.45 24.43
N ILE A 563 -28.26 -18.79 23.28
CA ILE A 563 -28.83 -17.45 23.17
C ILE A 563 -30.17 -17.37 23.89
N ARG A 564 -31.05 -18.35 23.69
CA ARG A 564 -32.37 -18.41 24.37
C ARG A 564 -32.28 -18.40 25.88
N THR A 565 -31.23 -18.97 26.43
CA THR A 565 -31.05 -19.06 27.89
C THR A 565 -30.43 -17.80 28.49
N PHE A 566 -29.74 -16.99 27.73
CA PHE A 566 -28.96 -15.86 28.23
C PHE A 566 -29.85 -14.70 28.71
N PHE A 567 -30.86 -14.31 27.96
CA PHE A 567 -31.65 -13.13 28.27
C PHE A 567 -32.37 -13.24 29.63
N PRO A 568 -33.08 -14.32 29.99
CA PRO A 568 -33.63 -14.51 31.31
C PRO A 568 -32.59 -14.44 32.43
N GLN A 569 -31.38 -14.99 32.17
CA GLN A 569 -30.28 -14.94 33.14
C GLN A 569 -29.75 -13.50 33.34
N VAL A 570 -29.69 -12.71 32.25
CA VAL A 570 -29.29 -11.30 32.30
C VAL A 570 -30.26 -10.52 33.16
N VAL A 571 -31.57 -10.61 32.88
CA VAL A 571 -32.62 -9.93 33.66
C VAL A 571 -32.52 -10.28 35.15
N THR A 572 -32.48 -11.58 35.46
CA THR A 572 -32.37 -12.06 36.84
C THR A 572 -31.12 -11.52 37.54
N LYS A 573 -29.98 -11.46 36.85
CA LYS A 573 -28.71 -10.98 37.41
C LYS A 573 -28.72 -9.48 37.63
N LEU A 574 -29.23 -8.69 36.72
CA LEU A 574 -29.35 -7.25 36.89
C LEU A 574 -30.27 -6.90 38.05
N GLN A 575 -31.42 -7.60 38.20
CA GLN A 575 -32.29 -7.45 39.35
C GLN A 575 -31.59 -7.82 40.69
N GLN A 576 -30.84 -8.94 40.73
CA GLN A 576 -30.02 -9.31 41.88
C GLN A 576 -28.95 -8.26 42.23
N TYR A 577 -28.57 -7.48 41.27
CA TYR A 577 -27.60 -6.42 41.43
C TYR A 577 -28.25 -5.07 41.76
N ASN A 578 -29.59 -4.97 41.82
CA ASN A 578 -30.40 -3.74 42.02
C ASN A 578 -30.11 -2.67 40.91
N GLU A 579 -29.87 -3.10 39.70
CA GLU A 579 -29.61 -2.23 38.53
C GLU A 579 -30.93 -1.99 37.78
N HIS A 580 -31.79 -1.13 38.29
CA HIS A 580 -33.12 -0.83 37.73
C HIS A 580 -33.09 0.20 36.61
N ASP A 581 -32.02 0.91 36.43
CA ASP A 581 -31.85 1.93 35.38
C ASP A 581 -32.04 1.35 33.96
N TYR A 582 -31.86 0.03 33.81
CA TYR A 582 -32.00 -0.68 32.54
C TYR A 582 -33.36 -1.34 32.32
N ASP A 583 -34.33 -1.24 33.26
CA ASP A 583 -35.60 -1.97 33.17
C ASP A 583 -36.40 -1.61 31.89
N GLN A 584 -36.45 -0.32 31.52
CA GLN A 584 -37.12 0.09 30.27
C GLN A 584 -36.47 -0.51 29.03
N LEU A 585 -35.14 -0.49 28.96
CA LEU A 585 -34.40 -1.06 27.87
C LEU A 585 -34.58 -2.59 27.80
N LEU A 586 -34.51 -3.29 28.94
CA LEU A 586 -34.73 -4.74 28.99
C LEU A 586 -36.15 -5.12 28.55
N ASN A 587 -37.17 -4.34 28.92
CA ASN A 587 -38.53 -4.51 28.45
C ASN A 587 -38.65 -4.35 26.94
N PHE A 588 -38.03 -3.31 26.37
CA PHE A 588 -37.95 -3.10 24.91
C PHE A 588 -37.27 -4.28 24.22
N LEU A 589 -36.08 -4.67 24.69
CA LEU A 589 -35.34 -5.82 24.09
C LEU A 589 -36.18 -7.10 24.16
N GLY A 590 -36.83 -7.40 25.29
CA GLY A 590 -37.64 -8.60 25.47
C GLY A 590 -38.89 -8.61 24.59
N ALA A 591 -39.67 -7.55 24.64
CA ALA A 591 -40.99 -7.49 24.01
C ALA A 591 -40.90 -7.24 22.49
N GLU A 592 -40.02 -6.32 22.05
CA GLU A 592 -40.00 -5.89 20.66
C GLU A 592 -38.95 -6.62 19.81
N GLU A 593 -37.84 -7.06 20.37
CA GLU A 593 -36.75 -7.65 19.60
C GLU A 593 -36.60 -9.15 19.83
N ILE A 594 -36.49 -9.60 21.08
CA ILE A 594 -36.21 -11.03 21.37
C ILE A 594 -37.44 -11.90 21.07
N SER A 595 -38.64 -11.34 21.12
CA SER A 595 -39.86 -12.04 20.69
C SER A 595 -39.84 -12.50 19.24
N LYS A 596 -38.96 -11.91 18.40
CA LYS A 596 -38.75 -12.27 17.00
C LYS A 596 -37.83 -13.50 16.82
N LEU A 597 -37.28 -14.05 17.90
CA LEU A 597 -36.41 -15.21 17.83
C LEU A 597 -37.20 -16.42 17.37
N ASP A 598 -36.96 -16.87 16.15
CA ASP A 598 -37.61 -18.07 15.60
C ASP A 598 -37.13 -19.33 16.36
N PRO A 599 -38.03 -20.07 16.99
CA PRO A 599 -37.70 -21.31 17.67
C PRO A 599 -37.22 -22.44 16.75
N ILE A 600 -37.47 -22.32 15.46
CA ILE A 600 -37.21 -23.40 14.46
C ILE A 600 -36.02 -23.03 13.54
N ALA A 601 -35.52 -21.80 13.59
CA ALA A 601 -34.38 -21.38 12.74
C ALA A 601 -33.14 -22.24 13.02
N LYS A 602 -32.89 -23.22 12.14
CA LYS A 602 -31.72 -24.12 12.20
C LYS A 602 -30.64 -23.81 11.17
N ASP A 603 -30.95 -22.94 10.22
CA ASP A 603 -30.11 -22.75 9.03
C ASP A 603 -29.09 -21.61 9.13
N LEU A 604 -29.04 -20.95 10.30
CA LEU A 604 -28.08 -19.86 10.50
C LEU A 604 -26.71 -20.40 10.94
N PRO A 605 -25.61 -20.03 10.24
CA PRO A 605 -24.26 -20.45 10.62
C PRO A 605 -23.91 -20.00 12.05
N MET A 606 -23.34 -20.88 12.84
CA MET A 606 -22.93 -20.59 14.24
C MET A 606 -21.95 -19.39 14.30
N ASP A 607 -21.07 -19.27 13.33
CA ASP A 607 -20.11 -18.16 13.26
C ASP A 607 -20.83 -16.82 13.06
N LEU A 608 -21.88 -16.76 12.25
CA LEU A 608 -22.71 -15.58 12.07
C LEU A 608 -23.47 -15.24 13.35
N ILE A 609 -24.09 -16.23 14.02
CA ILE A 609 -24.77 -16.05 15.31
C ILE A 609 -23.80 -15.48 16.33
N SER A 610 -22.61 -16.06 16.45
CA SER A 610 -21.58 -15.64 17.40
C SER A 610 -21.12 -14.21 17.13
N LEU A 611 -20.92 -13.82 15.87
CA LEU A 611 -20.55 -12.47 15.47
C LEU A 611 -21.63 -11.45 15.79
N VAL A 612 -22.88 -11.73 15.42
CA VAL A 612 -24.02 -10.85 15.68
C VAL A 612 -24.25 -10.68 17.17
N PHE A 613 -24.09 -11.74 17.96
CA PHE A 613 -24.14 -11.69 19.40
C PHE A 613 -23.02 -10.80 19.99
N ALA A 614 -21.79 -10.97 19.50
CA ALA A 614 -20.64 -10.15 19.90
C ALA A 614 -20.85 -8.65 19.55
N VAL A 615 -21.45 -8.37 18.38
CA VAL A 615 -21.85 -7.01 17.97
C VAL A 615 -22.82 -6.41 18.99
N GLY A 616 -23.83 -7.15 19.44
CA GLY A 616 -24.72 -6.72 20.51
C GLY A 616 -23.99 -6.44 21.83
N ILE A 617 -23.05 -7.30 22.23
CA ILE A 617 -22.22 -7.06 23.44
C ILE A 617 -21.48 -5.73 23.33
N SER A 618 -20.90 -5.43 22.16
CA SER A 618 -20.20 -4.16 21.94
C SER A 618 -21.11 -2.95 22.10
N GLU A 619 -22.36 -3.02 21.62
CA GLU A 619 -23.37 -1.97 21.79
C GLU A 619 -23.77 -1.82 23.26
N GLY A 620 -24.00 -2.93 23.97
CA GLY A 620 -24.30 -2.91 25.44
C GLY A 620 -23.22 -2.21 26.25
N HIS A 621 -21.95 -2.38 25.91
CA HIS A 621 -20.84 -1.64 26.53
C HIS A 621 -20.94 -0.12 26.29
N MET A 622 -21.39 0.30 25.10
CA MET A 622 -21.54 1.72 24.78
C MET A 622 -22.70 2.37 25.51
N ILE A 623 -23.85 1.69 25.58
CA ILE A 623 -25.03 2.14 26.32
C ILE A 623 -24.71 2.35 27.79
N PHE A 624 -23.98 1.42 28.41
CA PHE A 624 -23.55 1.58 29.80
C PHE A 624 -22.70 2.85 30.03
N GLY A 625 -21.97 3.31 29.03
CA GLY A 625 -21.17 4.54 29.08
C GLY A 625 -22.03 5.83 29.07
N LEU A 626 -23.26 5.77 28.57
CA LEU A 626 -24.16 6.93 28.50
C LEU A 626 -24.75 7.27 29.90
N THR A 627 -25.19 6.28 30.67
CA THR A 627 -25.82 6.46 31.98
C THR A 627 -24.96 7.20 33.00
N LYS A 628 -23.64 7.32 32.78
CA LYS A 628 -22.72 7.99 33.75
C LYS A 628 -22.34 9.42 33.40
N LYS A 629 -22.59 9.88 32.18
CA LYS A 629 -22.34 11.28 31.85
C LYS A 629 -23.41 12.21 32.42
N GLU A 630 -24.62 11.70 32.66
CA GLU A 630 -25.72 12.47 33.28
C GLU A 630 -25.60 12.60 34.80
N GLY A 631 -24.95 11.63 35.49
CA GLY A 631 -24.77 11.67 36.94
C GLY A 631 -23.53 12.42 37.44
N SER A 632 -22.72 13.04 36.57
CA SER A 632 -21.53 13.79 36.97
C SER A 632 -21.67 15.33 36.85
N ASN A 633 -22.88 15.82 36.58
CA ASN A 633 -23.21 17.25 36.54
C ASN A 633 -24.05 17.74 37.73
N ASP A 634 -24.12 16.96 38.81
CA ASP A 634 -24.68 17.42 40.10
C ASP A 634 -23.59 17.60 41.16
#